data_e940617b2bd585eac68b723524fc9763
#
_entry.id   e940617b2bd585eac68b723524fc9763
#
_cell.length_a   1.000
_cell.length_b   1.000
_cell.length_c   1.000
_cell.angle_alpha   90.00
_cell.angle_beta   90.00
_cell.angle_gamma   90.00
#
_symmetry.space_group_name_H-M   'P 1'
#
loop_
_entity.id
_entity.type
_entity.pdbx_description
1 polymer ?
#
loop_
_entity_poly.entity_id
_entity_poly.type
_entity_poly.pdbx_seq_one_letter_code
_entity_poly.pdbx_strand_id
1 'polypeptide(L)'
;MWSSFKITAVSIVLIVFLSATAGFAISKFRFKLTGRIYAFFTFGIMIPVQITLIPLFIFYSRMHILNTSFSLILPQVGFALPLSVMLFVSFYSFIPNELIESAIVDGCSPYRTFISIVFPLAKNTVITVASMHSIFIWNDFIFANTFISEQAAKTVALGLKDYVGAFGNVDWGATYAAIAVSILPPMIVYFALNKWVAEGMTAGAVKG
;
A
#
# COMPACT_ATOMS: atom_id res chain seq x y z
N MET A 1 -16.95 0.21 9.23
CA MET A 1 -15.82 -0.54 9.83
C MET A 1 -15.40 -1.75 8.98
N TRP A 2 -16.29 -2.72 8.70
CA TRP A 2 -15.93 -3.93 7.95
C TRP A 2 -15.40 -3.67 6.53
N SER A 3 -16.02 -2.73 5.79
CA SER A 3 -15.55 -2.36 4.45
C SER A 3 -14.12 -1.81 4.49
N SER A 4 -13.81 -0.88 5.40
CA SER A 4 -12.44 -0.34 5.56
C SER A 4 -11.43 -1.43 5.91
N PHE A 5 -11.75 -2.30 6.87
CA PHE A 5 -10.86 -3.39 7.25
C PHE A 5 -10.56 -4.32 6.06
N LYS A 6 -11.59 -4.76 5.35
CA LYS A 6 -11.45 -5.64 4.18
C LYS A 6 -10.60 -5.00 3.09
N ILE A 7 -10.90 -3.74 2.74
CA ILE A 7 -10.18 -3.00 1.69
C ILE A 7 -8.72 -2.83 2.09
N THR A 8 -8.45 -2.38 3.33
CA THR A 8 -7.10 -2.17 3.84
C THR A 8 -6.30 -3.47 3.84
N ALA A 9 -6.85 -4.55 4.39
CA ALA A 9 -6.17 -5.84 4.49
C ALA A 9 -5.82 -6.43 3.11
N VAL A 10 -6.78 -6.45 2.19
CA VAL A 10 -6.55 -6.97 0.83
C VAL A 10 -5.55 -6.11 0.06
N SER A 11 -5.68 -4.79 0.14
CA SER A 11 -4.75 -3.88 -0.53
C SER A 11 -3.32 -4.05 -0.01
N ILE A 12 -3.11 -4.15 1.32
CA ILE A 12 -1.78 -4.35 1.91
C ILE A 12 -1.14 -5.64 1.41
N VAL A 13 -1.89 -6.75 1.40
CA VAL A 13 -1.38 -8.04 0.91
C VAL A 13 -0.93 -7.92 -0.55
N LEU A 14 -1.74 -7.30 -1.39
CA LEU A 14 -1.42 -7.10 -2.80
C LEU A 14 -0.22 -6.16 -2.98
N ILE A 15 -0.17 -5.04 -2.25
CA ILE A 15 0.94 -4.07 -2.32
C ILE A 15 2.25 -4.75 -1.94
N VAL A 16 2.29 -5.43 -0.79
CA VAL A 16 3.50 -6.11 -0.30
C VAL A 16 3.94 -7.19 -1.27
N PHE A 17 3.02 -8.05 -1.70
CA PHE A 17 3.35 -9.14 -2.61
C PHE A 17 3.88 -8.65 -3.96
N LEU A 18 3.17 -7.71 -4.59
CA LEU A 18 3.56 -7.19 -5.91
C LEU A 18 4.84 -6.34 -5.83
N SER A 19 4.97 -5.49 -4.81
CA SER A 19 6.17 -4.64 -4.70
C SER A 19 7.41 -5.41 -4.27
N ALA A 20 7.29 -6.41 -3.39
CA ALA A 20 8.40 -7.24 -2.99
C ALA A 20 8.91 -8.11 -4.16
N THR A 21 8.01 -8.71 -4.93
CA THR A 21 8.39 -9.52 -6.11
C THR A 21 8.99 -8.65 -7.21
N ALA A 22 8.38 -7.51 -7.53
CA ALA A 22 8.91 -6.57 -8.52
C ALA A 22 10.27 -5.99 -8.07
N GLY A 23 10.39 -5.59 -6.81
CA GLY A 23 11.63 -5.07 -6.23
C GLY A 23 12.76 -6.11 -6.29
N PHE A 24 12.48 -7.38 -6.00
CA PHE A 24 13.44 -8.46 -6.11
C PHE A 24 13.91 -8.65 -7.55
N ALA A 25 12.98 -8.69 -8.50
CA ALA A 25 13.30 -8.84 -9.92
C ALA A 25 14.18 -7.68 -10.43
N ILE A 26 13.82 -6.44 -10.07
CA ILE A 26 14.56 -5.23 -10.48
C ILE A 26 15.94 -5.18 -9.83
N SER A 27 16.06 -5.53 -8.55
CA SER A 27 17.31 -5.42 -7.80
C SER A 27 18.32 -6.54 -8.13
N LYS A 28 17.83 -7.76 -8.35
CA LYS A 28 18.67 -8.96 -8.39
C LYS A 28 18.87 -9.57 -9.77
N PHE A 29 17.96 -9.29 -10.71
CA PHE A 29 18.13 -9.79 -12.07
C PHE A 29 18.61 -8.68 -13.01
N ARG A 30 19.72 -8.94 -13.71
CA ARG A 30 20.26 -8.03 -14.73
C ARG A 30 19.64 -8.36 -16.09
N PHE A 31 18.65 -7.60 -16.52
CA PHE A 31 18.10 -7.69 -17.88
C PHE A 31 18.00 -6.30 -18.53
N LYS A 32 17.96 -6.28 -19.85
CA LYS A 32 18.06 -5.01 -20.65
C LYS A 32 17.04 -3.92 -20.26
N LEU A 33 15.90 -4.32 -19.69
CA LEU A 33 14.80 -3.40 -19.35
C LEU A 33 14.76 -2.98 -17.88
N THR A 34 15.63 -3.52 -16.99
CA THR A 34 15.61 -3.26 -15.54
C THR A 34 15.55 -1.77 -15.23
N GLY A 35 16.43 -0.97 -15.83
CA GLY A 35 16.47 0.48 -15.61
C GLY A 35 15.20 1.20 -16.08
N ARG A 36 14.61 0.76 -17.20
CA ARG A 36 13.37 1.36 -17.72
C ARG A 36 12.17 1.03 -16.84
N ILE A 37 12.09 -0.21 -16.35
CA ILE A 37 11.01 -0.63 -15.43
C ILE A 37 11.14 0.12 -14.10
N TYR A 38 12.35 0.25 -13.56
CA TYR A 38 12.57 1.05 -12.35
C TYR A 38 12.17 2.52 -12.55
N ALA A 39 12.57 3.12 -13.67
CA ALA A 39 12.19 4.48 -14.04
C ALA A 39 10.67 4.62 -14.18
N PHE A 40 9.97 3.64 -14.77
CA PHE A 40 8.50 3.63 -14.86
C PHE A 40 7.84 3.73 -13.48
N PHE A 41 8.29 2.93 -12.50
CA PHE A 41 7.78 3.05 -11.14
C PHE A 41 8.13 4.41 -10.52
N THR A 42 9.35 4.91 -10.72
CA THR A 42 9.76 6.22 -10.20
C THR A 42 8.89 7.36 -10.74
N PHE A 43 8.58 7.35 -12.04
CA PHE A 43 7.67 8.33 -12.64
C PHE A 43 6.24 8.20 -12.10
N GLY A 44 5.81 7.00 -11.72
CA GLY A 44 4.49 6.77 -11.14
C GLY A 44 4.23 7.59 -9.86
N ILE A 45 5.27 7.89 -9.07
CA ILE A 45 5.13 8.72 -7.85
C ILE A 45 4.75 10.17 -8.21
N MET A 46 5.13 10.65 -9.39
CA MET A 46 4.88 12.04 -9.81
C MET A 46 3.45 12.28 -10.28
N ILE A 47 2.65 11.22 -10.47
CA ILE A 47 1.27 11.34 -10.96
C ILE A 47 0.36 11.74 -9.80
N PRO A 48 -0.24 12.96 -9.82
CA PRO A 48 -1.19 13.36 -8.79
C PRO A 48 -2.46 12.51 -8.88
N VAL A 49 -2.91 11.98 -7.75
CA VAL A 49 -4.16 11.18 -7.66
C VAL A 49 -5.35 11.93 -8.26
N GLN A 50 -5.43 13.24 -8.02
CA GLN A 50 -6.56 14.08 -8.40
C GLN A 50 -6.85 14.08 -9.90
N ILE A 51 -5.83 14.05 -10.75
CA ILE A 51 -6.02 14.04 -12.21
C ILE A 51 -6.58 12.73 -12.73
N THR A 52 -6.47 11.65 -11.96
CA THR A 52 -6.90 10.32 -12.36
C THR A 52 -8.35 10.01 -11.96
N LEU A 53 -8.96 10.80 -11.07
CA LEU A 53 -10.30 10.51 -10.52
C LEU A 53 -11.36 10.42 -11.60
N ILE A 54 -11.43 11.42 -12.49
CA ILE A 54 -12.46 11.45 -13.56
C ILE A 54 -12.26 10.31 -14.56
N PRO A 55 -11.04 10.09 -15.12
CA PRO A 55 -10.82 8.95 -16.02
C PRO A 55 -11.14 7.60 -15.38
N LEU A 56 -10.74 7.39 -14.10
CA LEU A 56 -11.04 6.17 -13.37
C LEU A 56 -12.52 6.00 -13.11
N PHE A 57 -13.24 7.07 -12.76
CA PHE A 57 -14.68 7.03 -12.56
C PHE A 57 -15.40 6.58 -13.85
N ILE A 58 -15.06 7.17 -14.99
CA ILE A 58 -15.64 6.81 -16.28
C ILE A 58 -15.35 5.34 -16.62
N PHE A 59 -14.10 4.91 -16.39
CA PHE A 59 -13.67 3.54 -16.64
C PHE A 59 -14.44 2.55 -15.75
N TYR A 60 -14.52 2.81 -14.44
CA TYR A 60 -15.20 1.95 -13.48
C TYR A 60 -16.72 1.92 -13.67
N SER A 61 -17.31 3.05 -14.09
CA SER A 61 -18.72 3.11 -14.48
C SER A 61 -19.02 2.19 -15.66
N ARG A 62 -18.18 2.23 -16.70
CA ARG A 62 -18.34 1.34 -17.87
C ARG A 62 -18.13 -0.13 -17.54
N MET A 63 -17.27 -0.44 -16.59
CA MET A 63 -17.02 -1.81 -16.13
C MET A 63 -18.03 -2.29 -15.07
N HIS A 64 -18.96 -1.45 -14.63
CA HIS A 64 -19.94 -1.75 -13.57
C HIS A 64 -19.32 -2.19 -12.25
N ILE A 65 -18.14 -1.63 -11.90
CA ILE A 65 -17.43 -1.92 -10.64
C ILE A 65 -17.50 -0.81 -9.60
N LEU A 66 -18.19 0.31 -9.89
CA LEU A 66 -18.51 1.32 -8.87
C LEU A 66 -19.29 0.68 -7.72
N ASN A 67 -19.19 1.26 -6.53
CA ASN A 67 -19.81 0.77 -5.29
C ASN A 67 -19.32 -0.63 -4.85
N THR A 68 -18.18 -1.09 -5.38
CA THR A 68 -17.56 -2.36 -4.98
C THR A 68 -16.23 -2.13 -4.25
N SER A 69 -15.76 -3.12 -3.52
CA SER A 69 -14.43 -3.05 -2.91
C SER A 69 -13.31 -2.94 -3.95
N PHE A 70 -13.51 -3.47 -5.16
CA PHE A 70 -12.52 -3.41 -6.24
C PHE A 70 -12.28 -1.98 -6.72
N SER A 71 -13.31 -1.12 -6.76
CA SER A 71 -13.15 0.28 -7.14
C SER A 71 -12.23 1.06 -6.20
N LEU A 72 -12.03 0.58 -4.97
CA LEU A 72 -11.11 1.17 -4.00
C LEU A 72 -9.76 0.44 -3.96
N ILE A 73 -9.76 -0.89 -3.99
CA ILE A 73 -8.53 -1.70 -3.91
C ILE A 73 -7.60 -1.42 -5.10
N LEU A 74 -8.14 -1.40 -6.33
CA LEU A 74 -7.33 -1.25 -7.54
C LEU A 74 -6.51 0.05 -7.58
N PRO A 75 -7.11 1.24 -7.39
CA PRO A 75 -6.35 2.49 -7.43
C PRO A 75 -5.40 2.60 -6.23
N GLN A 76 -5.81 2.14 -5.05
CA GLN A 76 -4.96 2.17 -3.86
C GLN A 76 -3.70 1.31 -4.04
N VAL A 77 -3.83 0.10 -4.58
CA VAL A 77 -2.69 -0.74 -4.92
C VAL A 77 -1.84 -0.08 -6.00
N GLY A 78 -2.46 0.40 -7.09
CA GLY A 78 -1.75 1.03 -8.19
C GLY A 78 -0.89 2.23 -7.78
N PHE A 79 -1.42 3.13 -6.95
CA PHE A 79 -0.69 4.30 -6.46
C PHE A 79 0.32 3.98 -5.36
N ALA A 80 0.15 2.88 -4.63
CA ALA A 80 1.09 2.44 -3.61
C ALA A 80 2.33 1.73 -4.19
N LEU A 81 2.18 1.03 -5.34
CA LEU A 81 3.26 0.25 -5.94
C LEU A 81 4.55 1.05 -6.23
N PRO A 82 4.52 2.26 -6.82
CA PRO A 82 5.72 3.00 -7.13
C PRO A 82 6.66 3.18 -5.95
N LEU A 83 6.17 3.74 -4.87
CA LEU A 83 6.97 3.97 -3.65
C LEU A 83 7.38 2.64 -2.99
N SER A 84 6.48 1.68 -2.92
CA SER A 84 6.76 0.39 -2.28
C SER A 84 7.81 -0.41 -3.04
N VAL A 85 7.79 -0.42 -4.38
CA VAL A 85 8.83 -1.05 -5.21
C VAL A 85 10.19 -0.39 -4.96
N MET A 86 10.24 0.94 -4.89
CA MET A 86 11.50 1.65 -4.61
C MET A 86 12.07 1.27 -3.24
N LEU A 87 11.23 1.16 -2.20
CA LEU A 87 11.66 0.74 -0.86
C LEU A 87 12.24 -0.68 -0.89
N PHE A 88 11.58 -1.62 -1.57
CA PHE A 88 12.11 -2.98 -1.70
C PHE A 88 13.38 -3.05 -2.55
N VAL A 89 13.47 -2.32 -3.67
CA VAL A 89 14.69 -2.25 -4.48
C VAL A 89 15.86 -1.73 -3.65
N SER A 90 15.63 -0.64 -2.89
CA SER A 90 16.64 -0.06 -2.00
C SER A 90 17.10 -1.07 -0.96
N PHE A 91 16.18 -1.75 -0.27
CA PHE A 91 16.52 -2.76 0.72
C PHE A 91 17.28 -3.94 0.10
N TYR A 92 16.78 -4.51 -1.00
CA TYR A 92 17.39 -5.65 -1.64
C TYR A 92 18.80 -5.34 -2.20
N SER A 93 19.11 -4.09 -2.52
CA SER A 93 20.46 -3.71 -2.96
C SER A 93 21.53 -3.95 -1.89
N PHE A 94 21.15 -3.98 -0.60
CA PHE A 94 22.07 -4.29 0.50
C PHE A 94 22.31 -5.80 0.71
N ILE A 95 21.47 -6.66 0.17
CA ILE A 95 21.65 -8.12 0.26
C ILE A 95 22.77 -8.51 -0.70
N PRO A 96 23.86 -9.20 -0.23
CA PRO A 96 24.94 -9.65 -1.10
C PRO A 96 24.43 -10.61 -2.20
N ASN A 97 24.95 -10.47 -3.41
CA ASN A 97 24.57 -11.35 -4.52
C ASN A 97 25.07 -12.78 -4.30
N GLU A 98 26.18 -12.93 -3.60
CA GLU A 98 26.79 -14.21 -3.23
C GLU A 98 25.81 -15.10 -2.47
N LEU A 99 24.92 -14.51 -1.66
CA LEU A 99 23.87 -15.26 -0.96
C LEU A 99 22.85 -15.88 -1.93
N ILE A 100 22.55 -15.20 -3.02
CA ILE A 100 21.61 -15.66 -4.03
C ILE A 100 22.29 -16.70 -4.94
N GLU A 101 23.54 -16.43 -5.30
CA GLU A 101 24.36 -17.33 -6.12
C GLU A 101 24.61 -18.67 -5.42
N SER A 102 24.93 -18.66 -4.12
CA SER A 102 25.09 -19.89 -3.34
C SER A 102 23.79 -20.69 -3.28
N ALA A 103 22.65 -20.05 -3.07
CA ALA A 103 21.35 -20.73 -3.08
C ALA A 103 21.04 -21.38 -4.44
N ILE A 104 21.43 -20.75 -5.55
CA ILE A 104 21.26 -21.31 -6.90
C ILE A 104 22.20 -22.50 -7.11
N VAL A 105 23.45 -22.43 -6.63
CA VAL A 105 24.38 -23.55 -6.67
C VAL A 105 23.87 -24.74 -5.87
N ASP A 106 23.22 -24.49 -4.72
CA ASP A 106 22.54 -25.50 -3.90
C ASP A 106 21.23 -26.01 -4.53
N GLY A 107 20.90 -25.63 -5.77
CA GLY A 107 19.76 -26.13 -6.52
C GLY A 107 18.43 -25.41 -6.22
N CYS A 108 18.45 -24.27 -5.53
CA CYS A 108 17.24 -23.48 -5.33
C CYS A 108 16.82 -22.79 -6.62
N SER A 109 15.53 -22.90 -6.97
CA SER A 109 14.96 -22.06 -8.03
C SER A 109 14.89 -20.59 -7.57
N PRO A 110 14.86 -19.60 -8.50
CA PRO A 110 14.73 -18.20 -8.16
C PRO A 110 13.53 -17.89 -7.25
N TYR A 111 12.41 -18.57 -7.47
CA TYR A 111 11.20 -18.43 -6.62
C TYR A 111 11.44 -18.94 -5.20
N ARG A 112 12.10 -20.10 -5.05
CA ARG A 112 12.44 -20.65 -3.74
C ARG A 112 13.46 -19.77 -3.03
N THR A 113 14.45 -19.25 -3.73
CA THR A 113 15.42 -18.28 -3.19
C THR A 113 14.71 -17.03 -2.69
N PHE A 114 13.76 -16.50 -3.48
CA PHE A 114 12.96 -15.35 -3.05
C PHE A 114 12.16 -15.64 -1.79
N ILE A 115 11.33 -16.69 -1.78
CA ILE A 115 10.40 -16.96 -0.67
C ILE A 115 11.14 -17.38 0.60
N SER A 116 12.18 -18.22 0.47
CA SER A 116 12.82 -18.85 1.63
C SER A 116 14.00 -18.06 2.19
N ILE A 117 14.62 -17.18 1.41
CA ILE A 117 15.83 -16.45 1.82
C ILE A 117 15.60 -14.94 1.79
N VAL A 118 15.27 -14.37 0.62
CA VAL A 118 15.26 -12.91 0.42
C VAL A 118 14.06 -12.24 1.09
N PHE A 119 12.87 -12.80 0.93
CA PHE A 119 11.65 -12.23 1.51
C PHE A 119 11.64 -12.23 3.06
N PRO A 120 12.08 -13.29 3.75
CA PRO A 120 12.23 -13.26 5.22
C PRO A 120 13.24 -12.21 5.71
N LEU A 121 14.34 -12.00 4.98
CA LEU A 121 15.31 -10.95 5.30
C LEU A 121 14.70 -9.55 5.19
N ALA A 122 13.74 -9.36 4.29
CA ALA A 122 13.04 -8.09 4.10
C ALA A 122 11.92 -7.82 5.12
N LYS A 123 11.81 -8.58 6.20
CA LYS A 123 10.75 -8.47 7.20
C LYS A 123 10.50 -7.03 7.65
N ASN A 124 11.54 -6.27 7.95
CA ASN A 124 11.40 -4.89 8.42
C ASN A 124 10.85 -3.98 7.32
N THR A 125 11.28 -4.16 6.07
CA THR A 125 10.74 -3.42 4.92
C THR A 125 9.28 -3.78 4.66
N VAL A 126 8.91 -5.06 4.77
CA VAL A 126 7.51 -5.52 4.68
C VAL A 126 6.64 -4.83 5.73
N ILE A 127 7.10 -4.80 6.98
CA ILE A 127 6.37 -4.15 8.09
C ILE A 127 6.25 -2.64 7.83
N THR A 128 7.31 -1.99 7.36
CA THR A 128 7.30 -0.55 7.04
C THR A 128 6.27 -0.23 5.94
N VAL A 129 6.31 -0.97 4.83
CA VAL A 129 5.37 -0.81 3.71
C VAL A 129 3.94 -1.09 4.16
N ALA A 130 3.71 -2.18 4.91
CA ALA A 130 2.39 -2.55 5.41
C ALA A 130 1.84 -1.49 6.37
N SER A 131 2.65 -1.01 7.32
CA SER A 131 2.24 0.01 8.31
C SER A 131 1.90 1.33 7.64
N MET A 132 2.75 1.80 6.75
CA MET A 132 2.55 3.05 6.03
C MET A 132 1.25 3.02 5.22
N HIS A 133 1.08 2.00 4.38
CA HIS A 133 -0.11 1.89 3.55
C HIS A 133 -1.37 1.55 4.33
N SER A 134 -1.29 0.87 5.49
CA SER A 134 -2.46 0.65 6.34
C SER A 134 -3.08 1.97 6.80
N ILE A 135 -2.25 2.93 7.18
CA ILE A 135 -2.69 4.26 7.62
C ILE A 135 -3.27 5.04 6.43
N PHE A 136 -2.58 5.06 5.28
CA PHE A 136 -3.06 5.79 4.10
C PHE A 136 -4.38 5.25 3.57
N ILE A 137 -4.51 3.92 3.43
CA ILE A 137 -5.71 3.28 2.90
C ILE A 137 -6.89 3.42 3.85
N TRP A 138 -6.66 3.25 5.15
CA TRP A 138 -7.71 3.42 6.15
C TRP A 138 -8.30 4.82 6.15
N ASN A 139 -7.47 5.84 5.97
CA ASN A 139 -7.87 7.24 5.97
C ASN A 139 -8.27 7.76 4.59
N ASP A 140 -8.29 6.90 3.55
CA ASP A 140 -8.64 7.36 2.22
C ASP A 140 -10.09 7.83 2.14
N PHE A 141 -10.22 9.10 1.81
CA PHE A 141 -11.50 9.75 1.55
C PHE A 141 -11.69 10.03 0.06
N ILE A 142 -10.62 10.30 -0.67
CA ILE A 142 -10.70 10.82 -2.05
C ILE A 142 -11.29 9.76 -2.99
N PHE A 143 -10.71 8.57 -3.03
CA PHE A 143 -11.23 7.47 -3.84
C PHE A 143 -12.60 7.02 -3.34
N ALA A 144 -12.77 6.90 -2.01
CA ALA A 144 -14.04 6.48 -1.43
C ALA A 144 -15.19 7.46 -1.78
N ASN A 145 -14.96 8.77 -1.68
CA ASN A 145 -15.95 9.78 -2.04
C ASN A 145 -16.25 9.84 -3.55
N THR A 146 -15.27 9.41 -4.38
CA THR A 146 -15.44 9.41 -5.84
C THR A 146 -16.17 8.17 -6.35
N PHE A 147 -15.91 6.99 -5.77
CA PHE A 147 -16.35 5.71 -6.35
C PHE A 147 -17.46 5.02 -5.57
N ILE A 148 -17.76 5.47 -4.34
CA ILE A 148 -18.77 4.86 -3.46
C ILE A 148 -19.90 5.85 -3.18
N SER A 149 -21.11 5.48 -3.57
CA SER A 149 -22.36 6.19 -3.26
C SER A 149 -23.29 5.38 -2.35
N GLU A 150 -23.16 4.05 -2.36
CA GLU A 150 -24.01 3.16 -1.58
C GLU A 150 -23.59 3.09 -0.12
N GLN A 151 -24.56 3.21 0.80
CA GLN A 151 -24.30 3.20 2.25
C GLN A 151 -23.58 1.95 2.74
N ALA A 152 -23.96 0.78 2.22
CA ALA A 152 -23.37 -0.51 2.62
C ALA A 152 -21.89 -0.66 2.23
N ALA A 153 -21.42 0.08 1.20
CA ALA A 153 -20.05 0.04 0.70
C ALA A 153 -19.14 1.09 1.33
N LYS A 154 -19.68 2.08 2.07
CA LYS A 154 -18.91 3.19 2.64
C LYS A 154 -17.78 2.68 3.55
N THR A 155 -16.62 3.32 3.39
CA THR A 155 -15.50 3.23 4.34
C THR A 155 -15.76 4.10 5.56
N VAL A 156 -14.97 3.91 6.61
CA VAL A 156 -15.08 4.72 7.84
C VAL A 156 -14.82 6.19 7.50
N ALA A 157 -13.77 6.48 6.76
CA ALA A 157 -13.42 7.86 6.36
C ALA A 157 -14.56 8.53 5.57
N LEU A 158 -15.19 7.81 4.64
CA LEU A 158 -16.35 8.34 3.90
C LEU A 158 -17.58 8.49 4.80
N GLY A 159 -17.81 7.55 5.71
CA GLY A 159 -18.96 7.57 6.63
C GLY A 159 -18.95 8.77 7.59
N LEU A 160 -17.80 9.34 7.91
CA LEU A 160 -17.72 10.56 8.74
C LEU A 160 -18.44 11.75 8.08
N LYS A 161 -18.54 11.78 6.75
CA LYS A 161 -19.30 12.81 6.03
C LYS A 161 -20.79 12.79 6.37
N ASP A 162 -21.35 11.66 6.77
CA ASP A 162 -22.79 11.52 7.06
C ASP A 162 -23.21 12.27 8.34
N TYR A 163 -22.25 12.64 9.20
CA TYR A 163 -22.51 13.45 10.40
C TYR A 163 -22.61 14.95 10.11
N VAL A 164 -22.27 15.37 8.89
CA VAL A 164 -22.51 16.72 8.41
C VAL A 164 -23.84 16.72 7.66
N GLY A 165 -24.89 17.18 8.30
CA GLY A 165 -26.22 17.23 7.72
C GLY A 165 -26.36 18.20 6.55
N ALA A 166 -27.48 18.12 5.88
CA ALA A 166 -27.89 19.11 4.88
C ALA A 166 -27.87 20.51 5.52
N PHE A 167 -27.43 21.51 4.76
CA PHE A 167 -27.29 22.89 5.24
C PHE A 167 -26.20 23.13 6.31
N GLY A 168 -25.26 22.22 6.47
CA GLY A 168 -24.11 22.39 7.37
C GLY A 168 -24.42 22.18 8.86
N ASN A 169 -25.58 21.65 9.21
CA ASN A 169 -25.88 21.25 10.58
C ASN A 169 -25.02 20.04 10.96
N VAL A 170 -24.15 20.21 11.97
CA VAL A 170 -23.23 19.18 12.44
C VAL A 170 -23.67 18.71 13.82
N ASP A 171 -23.90 17.41 13.97
CA ASP A 171 -23.97 16.80 15.29
C ASP A 171 -22.53 16.61 15.81
N TRP A 172 -22.05 17.60 16.54
CA TRP A 172 -20.68 17.60 17.07
C TRP A 172 -20.41 16.44 18.02
N GLY A 173 -21.41 16.03 18.83
CA GLY A 173 -21.25 14.91 19.74
C GLY A 173 -21.03 13.59 18.99
N ALA A 174 -21.91 13.27 18.04
CA ALA A 174 -21.79 12.10 17.22
C ALA A 174 -20.54 12.13 16.33
N THR A 175 -20.21 13.30 15.78
CA THR A 175 -19.00 13.48 14.95
C THR A 175 -17.73 13.17 15.73
N TYR A 176 -17.53 13.75 16.92
CA TYR A 176 -16.34 13.49 17.72
C TYR A 176 -16.27 12.04 18.20
N ALA A 177 -17.40 11.44 18.59
CA ALA A 177 -17.45 10.02 18.95
C ALA A 177 -17.04 9.12 17.76
N ALA A 178 -17.55 9.40 16.58
CA ALA A 178 -17.21 8.66 15.36
C ALA A 178 -15.72 8.81 14.97
N ILE A 179 -15.17 10.02 15.08
CA ILE A 179 -13.74 10.27 14.88
C ILE A 179 -12.90 9.49 15.89
N ALA A 180 -13.26 9.54 17.17
CA ALA A 180 -12.54 8.81 18.22
C ALA A 180 -12.50 7.29 17.95
N VAL A 181 -13.61 6.71 17.52
CA VAL A 181 -13.69 5.29 17.15
C VAL A 181 -12.90 4.99 15.87
N SER A 182 -12.93 5.91 14.89
CA SER A 182 -12.25 5.71 13.60
C SER A 182 -10.72 5.74 13.70
N ILE A 183 -10.17 6.42 14.71
CA ILE A 183 -8.72 6.52 14.94
C ILE A 183 -8.15 5.25 15.61
N LEU A 184 -8.97 4.49 16.34
CA LEU A 184 -8.47 3.33 17.09
C LEU A 184 -7.73 2.28 16.24
N PRO A 185 -8.24 1.81 15.08
CA PRO A 185 -7.53 0.81 14.29
C PRO A 185 -6.16 1.27 13.78
N PRO A 186 -5.98 2.47 13.19
CA PRO A 186 -4.66 2.97 12.83
C PRO A 186 -3.71 3.11 14.03
N MET A 187 -4.21 3.56 15.18
CA MET A 187 -3.41 3.64 16.40
C MET A 187 -2.93 2.27 16.86
N ILE A 188 -3.79 1.26 16.88
CA ILE A 188 -3.41 -0.10 17.24
C ILE A 188 -2.33 -0.62 16.29
N VAL A 189 -2.50 -0.44 14.99
CA VAL A 189 -1.49 -0.83 13.99
C VAL A 189 -0.17 -0.09 14.22
N TYR A 190 -0.22 1.22 14.44
CA TYR A 190 0.96 2.03 14.69
C TYR A 190 1.72 1.54 15.93
N PHE A 191 1.06 1.44 17.08
CA PHE A 191 1.74 1.02 18.32
C PHE A 191 2.24 -0.42 18.25
N ALA A 192 1.51 -1.34 17.59
CA ALA A 192 1.94 -2.71 17.41
C ALA A 192 3.19 -2.83 16.53
N LEU A 193 3.34 -1.96 15.52
CA LEU A 193 4.39 -2.07 14.50
C LEU A 193 5.52 -1.04 14.63
N ASN A 194 5.34 -0.01 15.47
CA ASN A 194 6.27 1.13 15.59
C ASN A 194 7.73 0.71 15.85
N LYS A 195 7.95 -0.29 16.70
CA LYS A 195 9.29 -0.80 17.01
C LYS A 195 10.03 -1.27 15.74
N TRP A 196 9.36 -2.04 14.89
CA TRP A 196 9.95 -2.57 13.65
C TRP A 196 10.08 -1.51 12.55
N VAL A 197 9.17 -0.52 12.52
CA VAL A 197 9.25 0.62 11.58
C VAL A 197 10.50 1.45 11.88
N ALA A 198 10.76 1.76 13.16
CA ALA A 198 11.95 2.51 13.58
C ALA A 198 13.24 1.78 13.20
N GLU A 199 13.30 0.47 13.43
CA GLU A 199 14.46 -0.37 13.06
C GLU A 199 14.67 -0.44 11.53
N GLY A 200 13.58 -0.49 10.74
CA GLY A 200 13.65 -0.54 9.28
C GLY A 200 14.13 0.77 8.64
N MET A 201 13.77 1.92 9.21
CA MET A 201 14.19 3.24 8.72
C MET A 201 15.66 3.52 9.03
N THR A 202 16.16 3.09 10.18
CA THR A 202 17.56 3.31 10.57
C THR A 202 18.54 2.44 9.80
N ALA A 203 18.14 1.23 9.38
CA ALA A 203 18.97 0.36 8.53
C ALA A 203 19.29 0.98 7.15
N GLY A 204 18.43 1.89 6.65
CA GLY A 204 18.66 2.65 5.42
C GLY A 204 19.46 3.95 5.59
N ALA A 205 19.57 4.47 6.82
CA ALA A 205 20.18 5.77 7.10
C ALA A 205 21.65 5.69 7.58
N VAL A 206 22.15 4.51 7.98
CA VAL A 206 23.52 4.36 8.45
C VAL A 206 24.45 4.02 7.29
N LYS A 207 24.72 5.00 6.44
CA LYS A 207 25.94 5.18 5.63
C LYS A 207 26.15 6.68 5.41
N GLY A 208 26.66 7.34 6.39
CA GLY A 208 27.41 8.59 6.35
C GLY A 208 28.76 8.29 6.95
#